data_d424fee6b91121dff7519701cdd10059
#
_entry.id   d424fee6b91121dff7519701cdd10059
#
_cell.length_a   1.000
_cell.length_b   1.000
_cell.length_c   1.000
_cell.angle_alpha   90.00
_cell.angle_beta   90.00
_cell.angle_gamma   90.00
#
_symmetry.space_group_name_H-M   'P 1'
#
loop_
_entity.id
_entity.type
_entity.pdbx_description
1 polymer ?
#
loop_
_entity_poly.entity_id
_entity_poly.type
_entity_poly.pdbx_seq_one_letter_code
_entity_poly.pdbx_strand_id
1 'polypeptide(L)'
;MNAGLQRAREFDRLRGMCRNIKLLFNFDPPVTPEEIQAASLQFVRKISGFNKPSKANEGVFLAAVEDIAGVSARFLRALETTAPPKNREEEAAKARARAAERFGD
;
A
#
# COMPACT_ATOMS: atom_id res chain seq x y z
N MET A 1 26.15 -3.39 -19.27
CA MET A 1 24.82 -3.81 -19.07
C MET A 1 24.19 -3.21 -17.87
N ASN A 2 23.35 -2.25 -18.14
CA ASN A 2 22.78 -1.44 -17.08
C ASN A 2 21.36 -1.84 -16.68
N ALA A 3 20.89 -2.99 -17.20
CA ALA A 3 19.52 -3.43 -16.94
C ALA A 3 19.24 -3.64 -15.47
N GLY A 4 20.20 -4.24 -14.74
CA GLY A 4 20.03 -4.46 -13.31
C GLY A 4 19.99 -3.17 -12.50
N LEU A 5 20.84 -2.21 -12.88
CA LEU A 5 20.87 -0.91 -12.22
C LEU A 5 19.62 -0.10 -12.49
N GLN A 6 19.10 -0.17 -13.72
CA GLN A 6 17.85 0.49 -14.05
C GLN A 6 16.67 -0.07 -13.27
N ARG A 7 16.60 -1.39 -13.13
CA ARG A 7 15.55 -2.04 -12.35
C ARG A 7 15.61 -1.63 -10.88
N ALA A 8 16.81 -1.53 -10.33
CA ALA A 8 16.98 -1.10 -8.94
C ALA A 8 16.47 0.33 -8.75
N ARG A 9 16.80 1.22 -9.69
CA ARG A 9 16.35 2.61 -9.62
C ARG A 9 14.84 2.72 -9.77
N GLU A 10 14.26 1.95 -10.69
CA GLU A 10 12.82 1.94 -10.87
C GLU A 10 12.12 1.40 -9.63
N PHE A 11 12.67 0.35 -9.02
CA PHE A 11 12.13 -0.22 -7.80
C PHE A 11 12.16 0.79 -6.66
N ASP A 12 13.27 1.52 -6.52
CA ASP A 12 13.38 2.54 -5.48
C ASP A 12 12.41 3.68 -5.71
N ARG A 13 12.20 4.05 -6.97
CA ARG A 13 11.21 5.08 -7.31
C ARG A 13 9.81 4.63 -6.95
N LEU A 14 9.47 3.37 -7.26
CA LEU A 14 8.16 2.80 -6.93
C LEU A 14 7.95 2.72 -5.43
N ARG A 15 8.98 2.35 -4.69
CA ARG A 15 8.91 2.36 -3.22
C ARG A 15 8.59 3.74 -2.69
N GLY A 16 9.23 4.78 -3.25
CA GLY A 16 8.94 6.15 -2.86
C GLY A 16 7.51 6.55 -3.16
N MET A 17 7.00 6.14 -4.33
CA MET A 17 5.62 6.44 -4.72
C MET A 17 4.60 5.69 -3.86
N CYS A 18 4.94 4.50 -3.40
CA CYS A 18 4.03 3.63 -2.65
C CYS A 18 4.18 3.75 -1.15
N ARG A 19 4.96 4.72 -0.66
CA ARG A 19 5.20 4.84 0.80
C ARG A 19 3.93 5.14 1.59
N ASN A 20 2.87 5.62 0.95
CA ASN A 20 1.60 5.91 1.60
C ASN A 20 0.73 4.66 1.73
N ILE A 21 1.11 3.57 1.07
CA ILE A 21 0.38 2.31 1.18
C ILE A 21 1.07 1.50 2.27
N LYS A 22 0.33 1.24 3.33
CA LYS A 22 0.85 0.55 4.50
C LYS A 22 0.98 -0.94 4.25
N LEU A 23 1.92 -1.57 4.95
CA LEU A 23 1.97 -3.03 5.03
C LEU A 23 0.69 -3.52 5.69
N LEU A 24 0.06 -4.54 5.12
CA LEU A 24 -1.24 -5.03 5.60
C LEU A 24 -1.22 -6.48 6.07
N PHE A 25 -0.13 -7.20 5.82
CA PHE A 25 -0.08 -8.63 6.10
C PHE A 25 0.42 -8.92 7.51
N ASN A 26 -0.22 -9.89 8.14
CA ASN A 26 0.25 -10.51 9.39
C ASN A 26 0.23 -9.54 10.57
N PHE A 27 -0.93 -8.93 10.80
CA PHE A 27 -1.16 -8.05 11.95
C PHE A 27 -2.15 -8.70 12.93
N ASP A 28 -2.02 -8.34 14.17
CA ASP A 28 -2.94 -8.72 15.23
C ASP A 28 -3.36 -7.44 15.98
N PRO A 29 -4.64 -7.08 15.93
CA PRO A 29 -5.71 -7.73 15.18
C PRO A 29 -5.55 -7.57 13.67
N PRO A 30 -6.18 -8.45 12.87
CA PRO A 30 -6.04 -8.37 11.40
C PRO A 30 -6.55 -7.07 10.83
N VAL A 31 -6.03 -6.72 9.65
CA VAL A 31 -6.51 -5.52 8.97
C VAL A 31 -7.98 -5.68 8.56
N THR A 32 -8.68 -4.57 8.55
CA THR A 32 -10.10 -4.54 8.21
C THR A 32 -10.29 -4.38 6.69
N PRO A 33 -11.48 -4.73 6.16
CA PRO A 33 -11.78 -4.47 4.75
C PRO A 33 -11.62 -2.99 4.39
N GLU A 34 -11.92 -2.09 5.31
CA GLU A 34 -11.78 -0.65 5.09
C GLU A 34 -10.32 -0.25 4.90
N GLU A 35 -9.41 -0.89 5.64
CA GLU A 35 -7.99 -0.64 5.48
C GLU A 35 -7.47 -1.12 4.12
N ILE A 36 -7.97 -2.27 3.66
CA ILE A 36 -7.63 -2.79 2.34
C ILE A 36 -8.17 -1.88 1.24
N GLN A 37 -9.40 -1.40 1.41
CA GLN A 37 -10.00 -0.48 0.45
C GLN A 37 -9.24 0.85 0.39
N ALA A 38 -8.82 1.37 1.54
CA ALA A 38 -8.05 2.60 1.59
C ALA A 38 -6.71 2.45 0.84
N ALA A 39 -6.03 1.33 1.00
CA ALA A 39 -4.79 1.05 0.28
C ALA A 39 -5.05 0.95 -1.22
N SER A 40 -6.13 0.29 -1.61
CA SER A 40 -6.52 0.14 -3.02
C SER A 40 -6.84 1.49 -3.65
N LEU A 41 -7.50 2.36 -2.92
CA LEU A 41 -7.80 3.72 -3.36
C LEU A 41 -6.51 4.50 -3.61
N GLN A 42 -5.55 4.40 -2.69
CA GLN A 42 -4.26 5.07 -2.88
C GLN A 42 -3.55 4.57 -4.12
N PHE A 43 -3.57 3.26 -4.34
CA PHE A 43 -2.97 2.68 -5.53
C PHE A 43 -3.59 3.24 -6.81
N VAL A 44 -4.93 3.29 -6.88
CA VAL A 44 -5.65 3.80 -8.04
C VAL A 44 -5.34 5.28 -8.26
N ARG A 45 -5.28 6.07 -7.19
CA ARG A 45 -4.91 7.47 -7.27
C ARG A 45 -3.51 7.65 -7.85
N LYS A 46 -2.57 6.82 -7.39
CA LYS A 46 -1.17 6.92 -7.83
C LYS A 46 -1.02 6.58 -9.31
N ILE A 47 -1.63 5.49 -9.76
CA ILE A 47 -1.44 5.06 -11.14
C ILE A 47 -2.25 5.90 -12.13
N SER A 48 -3.37 6.46 -11.71
CA SER A 48 -4.21 7.28 -12.59
C SER A 48 -3.83 8.75 -12.58
N GLY A 49 -3.20 9.19 -11.51
CA GLY A 49 -2.91 10.61 -11.32
C GLY A 49 -4.12 11.41 -10.86
N PHE A 50 -5.27 10.77 -10.68
CA PHE A 50 -6.47 11.46 -10.20
C PHE A 50 -6.57 11.36 -8.69
N ASN A 51 -6.63 12.50 -8.05
CA ASN A 51 -6.95 12.55 -6.64
C ASN A 51 -8.44 12.27 -6.45
N LYS A 52 -9.22 12.84 -7.33
CA LYS A 52 -10.67 12.66 -7.41
C LYS A 52 -11.03 12.50 -8.88
N PRO A 53 -11.76 11.44 -9.27
CA PRO A 53 -12.08 11.24 -10.68
C PRO A 53 -13.07 12.27 -11.18
N SER A 54 -12.96 12.57 -12.48
CA SER A 54 -14.00 13.35 -13.17
C SER A 54 -15.28 12.53 -13.21
N LYS A 55 -16.39 13.20 -13.48
CA LYS A 55 -17.68 12.53 -13.56
C LYS A 55 -17.68 11.42 -14.59
N ALA A 56 -17.02 11.66 -15.73
CA ALA A 56 -16.92 10.68 -16.81
C ALA A 56 -16.15 9.42 -16.39
N ASN A 57 -15.19 9.56 -15.49
CA ASN A 57 -14.32 8.46 -15.07
C ASN A 57 -14.69 7.85 -13.72
N GLU A 58 -15.72 8.38 -13.07
CA GLU A 58 -16.07 7.95 -11.71
C GLU A 58 -16.39 6.46 -11.64
N GLY A 59 -17.18 5.95 -12.58
CA GLY A 59 -17.56 4.54 -12.58
C GLY A 59 -16.39 3.60 -12.72
N VAL A 60 -15.49 3.84 -13.67
CA VAL A 60 -14.33 2.98 -13.87
C VAL A 60 -13.33 3.13 -12.73
N PHE A 61 -13.22 4.33 -12.16
CA PHE A 61 -12.34 4.58 -11.02
C PHE A 61 -12.78 3.77 -9.81
N LEU A 62 -14.06 3.85 -9.45
CA LEU A 62 -14.60 3.14 -8.29
C LEU A 62 -14.59 1.63 -8.50
N ALA A 63 -14.89 1.18 -9.71
CA ALA A 63 -14.82 -0.25 -10.05
C ALA A 63 -13.40 -0.78 -9.87
N ALA A 64 -12.40 -0.01 -10.30
CA ALA A 64 -11.00 -0.40 -10.14
C ALA A 64 -10.63 -0.52 -8.65
N VAL A 65 -11.07 0.43 -7.82
CA VAL A 65 -10.80 0.37 -6.38
C VAL A 65 -11.41 -0.90 -5.78
N GLU A 66 -12.66 -1.21 -6.12
CA GLU A 66 -13.33 -2.40 -5.61
C GLU A 66 -12.66 -3.69 -6.07
N ASP A 67 -12.29 -3.77 -7.33
CA ASP A 67 -11.63 -4.96 -7.88
C ASP A 67 -10.28 -5.19 -7.24
N ILE A 68 -9.50 -4.13 -7.09
CA ILE A 68 -8.17 -4.23 -6.46
C ILE A 68 -8.31 -4.61 -4.99
N ALA A 69 -9.28 -4.03 -4.29
CA ALA A 69 -9.54 -4.38 -2.90
C ALA A 69 -9.94 -5.85 -2.76
N GLY A 70 -10.78 -6.35 -3.67
CA GLY A 70 -11.20 -7.75 -3.66
C GLY A 70 -10.05 -8.71 -3.88
N VAL A 71 -9.23 -8.43 -4.88
CA VAL A 71 -8.04 -9.26 -5.15
C VAL A 71 -7.07 -9.22 -3.98
N SER A 72 -6.85 -8.03 -3.43
CA SER A 72 -5.94 -7.84 -2.30
C SER A 72 -6.40 -8.61 -1.08
N ALA A 73 -7.69 -8.57 -0.78
CA ALA A 73 -8.25 -9.30 0.36
C ALA A 73 -8.06 -10.80 0.21
N ARG A 74 -8.32 -11.34 -0.98
CA ARG A 74 -8.12 -12.77 -1.24
C ARG A 74 -6.65 -13.15 -1.15
N PHE A 75 -5.79 -12.32 -1.69
CA PHE A 75 -4.35 -12.54 -1.65
C PHE A 75 -3.84 -12.60 -0.22
N LEU A 76 -4.21 -11.62 0.60
CA LEU A 76 -3.75 -11.54 1.99
C LEU A 76 -4.24 -12.73 2.82
N ARG A 77 -5.47 -13.19 2.56
CA ARG A 77 -6.02 -14.35 3.26
C ARG A 77 -5.35 -15.66 2.84
N ALA A 78 -4.86 -15.71 1.61
CA ALA A 78 -4.22 -16.93 1.09
C ALA A 78 -2.76 -17.06 1.50
N LEU A 79 -2.13 -15.97 1.92
CA LEU A 79 -0.73 -15.99 2.34
C LEU A 79 -0.57 -16.75 3.64
N GLU A 80 0.51 -17.51 3.73
CA GLU A 80 0.85 -18.28 4.92
C GLU A 80 2.21 -17.83 5.45
N THR A 81 2.36 -17.88 6.77
CA THR A 81 3.63 -17.54 7.40
C THR A 81 3.72 -18.19 8.77
N THR A 82 4.94 -18.51 9.18
CA THR A 82 5.22 -18.98 10.54
C THR A 82 5.69 -17.84 11.44
N ALA A 83 5.87 -16.64 10.86
CA ALA A 83 6.28 -15.47 11.64
C ALA A 83 5.16 -15.05 12.59
N PRO A 84 5.49 -14.57 13.79
CA PRO A 84 4.46 -14.07 14.69
C PRO A 84 3.79 -12.82 14.14
N PRO A 85 2.50 -12.63 14.44
CA PRO A 85 1.82 -11.43 13.98
C PRO A 85 2.45 -10.16 14.53
N LYS A 86 2.42 -9.12 13.71
CA LYS A 86 2.96 -7.81 14.09
C LYS A 86 1.97 -7.07 14.98
N ASN A 87 2.51 -6.41 15.99
CA ASN A 87 1.71 -5.55 16.84
C ASN A 87 1.51 -4.21 16.13
N ARG A 88 0.26 -3.78 16.01
CA ARG A 88 -0.07 -2.56 15.28
C ARG A 88 0.55 -1.32 15.91
N GLU A 89 0.53 -1.24 17.24
CA GLU A 89 1.10 -0.09 17.93
C GLU A 89 2.61 -0.02 17.76
N GLU A 90 3.29 -1.17 17.84
CA GLU A 90 4.73 -1.22 17.63
C GLU A 90 5.11 -0.80 16.22
N GLU A 91 4.36 -1.28 15.23
CA GLU A 91 4.62 -0.92 13.83
C GLU A 91 4.36 0.55 13.58
N ALA A 92 3.33 1.11 14.19
CA ALA A 92 3.04 2.53 14.08
C ALA A 92 4.15 3.37 14.74
N ALA A 93 4.65 2.91 15.88
CA ALA A 93 5.76 3.59 16.56
C ALA A 93 7.03 3.56 15.71
N LYS A 94 7.32 2.42 15.08
CA LYS A 94 8.46 2.31 14.17
C LYS A 94 8.32 3.25 12.98
N ALA A 95 7.11 3.34 12.44
CA ALA A 95 6.85 4.24 11.31
C ALA A 95 7.05 5.70 11.72
N ARG A 96 6.58 6.08 12.91
CA ARG A 96 6.79 7.44 13.44
C ARG A 96 8.27 7.73 13.65
N ALA A 97 9.00 6.76 14.17
CA ALA A 97 10.44 6.92 14.39
C ALA A 97 11.17 7.12 13.06
N ARG A 98 10.82 6.33 12.04
CA ARG A 98 11.43 6.49 10.72
C ARG A 98 11.11 7.85 10.10
N ALA A 99 9.88 8.33 10.29
CA ALA A 99 9.48 9.64 9.79
C ALA A 99 10.23 10.75 10.53
N ALA A 100 10.40 10.62 11.84
CA ALA A 100 11.15 11.58 12.63
C ALA A 100 12.61 11.65 12.18
N GLU A 101 13.24 10.50 11.92
CA GLU A 101 14.61 10.47 11.40
C GLU A 101 14.73 11.15 10.04
N ARG A 102 13.71 11.00 9.21
CA ARG A 102 13.73 11.56 7.86
C ARG A 102 13.52 13.06 7.87
N PHE A 103 12.66 13.57 8.72
CA PHE A 103 12.27 14.98 8.74
C PHE A 103 12.72 15.72 9.98
N GLY A 104 13.22 15.01 10.97
CA GLY A 104 13.55 15.57 12.23
C GLY A 104 14.91 16.09 12.27
N ASP A 105 15.26 16.96 12.43
CA ASP A 105 16.42 17.53 12.60
C ASP A 105 17.30 17.53 12.54
#